data_1d3e0dbbe3cfa4648f3d6ecb5ed55953
#
_entry.id   1d3e0dbbe3cfa4648f3d6ecb5ed55953
#
_cell.length_a   1.000
_cell.length_b   1.000
_cell.length_c   1.000
_cell.angle_alpha   90.00
_cell.angle_beta   90.00
_cell.angle_gamma   90.00
#
_symmetry.space_group_name_H-M   'P 1'
#
loop_
_entity.id
_entity.type
_entity.pdbx_description
1 polymer ?
#
loop_
_entity_poly.entity_id
_entity_poly.type
_entity_poly.pdbx_seq_one_letter_code
_entity_poly.pdbx_strand_id
1 'polypeptide(L)'
;MPEVSKDASILIGISWQALKRAERGDKHTKISDCTVALIFAGFFIEANLNQIIEALGKRQEMIDFLGVKHPGLQDKLAWFYNFYIAQSKLNSKKEGTKDLYTKLRVEFPGFDEIYKFRNDISHGNIDSAIANLADVQRLRTEAKNIVDKLFKFAEQATGQAIPRTTTYYDAIS
;
A
#
# COMPACT_ATOMS: atom_id res chain seq x y z
N MET A 1 0.43 -25.56 -2.90
CA MET A 1 0.49 -24.27 -2.22
C MET A 1 0.75 -23.23 -3.27
N PRO A 2 -0.02 -22.14 -3.38
CA PRO A 2 0.32 -21.08 -4.31
C PRO A 2 1.69 -20.51 -3.90
N GLU A 3 2.55 -20.35 -4.87
CA GLU A 3 3.87 -19.76 -4.69
C GLU A 3 3.68 -18.32 -4.15
N VAL A 4 4.11 -18.07 -2.92
CA VAL A 4 4.00 -16.74 -2.31
C VAL A 4 4.86 -15.80 -3.15
N SER A 5 4.23 -14.79 -3.73
CA SER A 5 4.93 -13.80 -4.55
C SER A 5 6.10 -13.19 -3.77
N LYS A 6 7.32 -13.49 -4.21
CA LYS A 6 8.55 -12.88 -3.67
C LYS A 6 8.64 -11.38 -4.00
N ASP A 7 7.71 -10.89 -4.82
CA ASP A 7 7.76 -9.56 -5.43
C ASP A 7 7.53 -8.44 -4.41
N ALA A 8 6.64 -8.66 -3.43
CA ALA A 8 6.34 -7.63 -2.43
C ALA A 8 7.54 -7.29 -1.53
N SER A 9 8.36 -8.28 -1.16
CA SER A 9 9.55 -8.04 -0.35
C SER A 9 10.67 -7.35 -1.12
N ILE A 10 10.76 -7.61 -2.43
CA ILE A 10 11.69 -6.91 -3.32
C ILE A 10 11.35 -5.42 -3.38
N LEU A 11 10.06 -5.06 -3.47
CA LEU A 11 9.61 -3.67 -3.57
C LEU A 11 10.03 -2.85 -2.36
N ILE A 12 9.84 -3.36 -1.15
CA ILE A 12 10.27 -2.63 0.05
C ILE A 12 11.80 -2.58 0.18
N GLY A 13 12.50 -3.61 -0.31
CA GLY A 13 13.95 -3.63 -0.42
C GLY A 13 14.50 -2.55 -1.36
N ILE A 14 13.88 -2.36 -2.53
CA ILE A 14 14.24 -1.28 -3.46
C ILE A 14 13.98 0.08 -2.82
N SER A 15 12.83 0.25 -2.18
CA SER A 15 12.49 1.47 -1.43
C SER A 15 13.56 1.79 -0.38
N TRP A 16 14.01 0.81 0.39
CA TRP A 16 15.03 0.98 1.42
C TRP A 16 16.40 1.34 0.82
N GLN A 17 16.83 0.65 -0.23
CA GLN A 17 18.10 0.95 -0.90
C GLN A 17 18.12 2.36 -1.48
N ALA A 18 17.02 2.80 -2.08
CA ALA A 18 16.86 4.15 -2.58
C ALA A 18 16.94 5.18 -1.43
N LEU A 19 16.27 4.91 -0.29
CA LEU A 19 16.38 5.77 0.89
C LEU A 19 17.84 5.87 1.39
N LYS A 20 18.56 4.76 1.47
CA LYS A 20 19.96 4.76 1.89
C LYS A 20 20.89 5.51 0.93
N ARG A 21 20.60 5.50 -0.37
CA ARG A 21 21.31 6.35 -1.34
C ARG A 21 20.96 7.82 -1.14
N ALA A 22 19.68 8.16 -0.93
CA ALA A 22 19.24 9.52 -0.65
C ALA A 22 19.89 10.12 0.62
N GLU A 23 20.14 9.31 1.65
CA GLU A 23 20.84 9.73 2.87
C GLU A 23 22.30 10.10 2.61
N ARG A 24 22.95 9.48 1.64
CA ARG A 24 24.39 9.63 1.32
C ARG A 24 24.64 10.48 0.08
N GLY A 25 23.63 10.70 -0.74
CA GLY A 25 23.75 11.35 -2.04
C GLY A 25 23.86 12.87 -1.97
N ASP A 26 24.30 13.45 -3.08
CA ASP A 26 24.25 14.88 -3.29
C ASP A 26 22.80 15.37 -3.52
N LYS A 27 22.65 16.69 -3.64
CA LYS A 27 21.31 17.31 -3.78
C LYS A 27 20.52 16.80 -5.01
N HIS A 28 21.20 16.44 -6.10
CA HIS A 28 20.54 16.01 -7.36
C HIS A 28 20.11 14.55 -7.30
N THR A 29 20.98 13.66 -6.84
CA THR A 29 20.66 12.23 -6.68
C THR A 29 19.66 12.00 -5.57
N LYS A 30 19.67 12.83 -4.52
CA LYS A 30 18.78 12.74 -3.38
C LYS A 30 17.30 12.83 -3.78
N ILE A 31 16.94 13.75 -4.68
CA ILE A 31 15.55 13.92 -5.14
C ILE A 31 15.06 12.66 -5.86
N SER A 32 15.85 12.15 -6.82
CA SER A 32 15.47 10.94 -7.57
C SER A 32 15.38 9.70 -6.67
N ASP A 33 16.29 9.55 -5.73
CA ASP A 33 16.27 8.42 -4.80
C ASP A 33 15.10 8.51 -3.81
N CYS A 34 14.75 9.70 -3.32
CA CYS A 34 13.53 9.93 -2.53
C CYS A 34 12.27 9.55 -3.31
N THR A 35 12.21 9.95 -4.58
CA THR A 35 11.12 9.60 -5.50
C THR A 35 10.99 8.09 -5.66
N VAL A 36 12.09 7.40 -5.97
CA VAL A 36 12.12 5.94 -6.08
C VAL A 36 11.67 5.28 -4.79
N ALA A 37 12.16 5.74 -3.64
CA ALA A 37 11.79 5.17 -2.34
C ALA A 37 10.28 5.22 -2.09
N LEU A 38 9.59 6.33 -2.41
CA LEU A 38 8.15 6.48 -2.20
C LEU A 38 7.30 5.72 -3.23
N ILE A 39 7.71 5.69 -4.50
CA ILE A 39 7.01 4.89 -5.52
C ILE A 39 6.98 3.42 -5.09
N PHE A 40 8.12 2.88 -4.71
CA PHE A 40 8.22 1.47 -4.33
C PHE A 40 7.55 1.18 -2.98
N ALA A 41 7.45 2.14 -2.06
CA ALA A 41 6.61 2.01 -0.87
C ALA A 41 5.11 1.89 -1.23
N GLY A 42 4.64 2.65 -2.22
CA GLY A 42 3.27 2.52 -2.75
C GLY A 42 3.02 1.18 -3.42
N PHE A 43 3.93 0.72 -4.26
CA PHE A 43 3.85 -0.62 -4.88
C PHE A 43 3.88 -1.75 -3.85
N PHE A 44 4.64 -1.58 -2.77
CA PHE A 44 4.70 -2.54 -1.67
C PHE A 44 3.33 -2.71 -1.00
N ILE A 45 2.60 -1.62 -0.74
CA ILE A 45 1.23 -1.70 -0.20
C ILE A 45 0.33 -2.46 -1.18
N GLU A 46 0.36 -2.10 -2.47
CA GLU A 46 -0.51 -2.73 -3.48
C GLU A 46 -0.22 -4.22 -3.67
N ALA A 47 1.03 -4.61 -3.72
CA ALA A 47 1.43 -6.00 -3.87
C ALA A 47 0.97 -6.86 -2.68
N ASN A 48 1.15 -6.37 -1.45
CA ASN A 48 0.68 -7.09 -0.27
C ASN A 48 -0.84 -7.17 -0.19
N LEU A 49 -1.56 -6.09 -0.54
CA LEU A 49 -3.02 -6.12 -0.59
C LEU A 49 -3.53 -7.11 -1.63
N ASN A 50 -2.92 -7.17 -2.81
CA ASN A 50 -3.24 -8.18 -3.82
C ASN A 50 -3.00 -9.60 -3.29
N GLN A 51 -1.87 -9.83 -2.63
CA GLN A 51 -1.55 -11.12 -2.01
C GLN A 51 -2.59 -11.55 -0.97
N ILE A 52 -3.02 -10.62 -0.11
CA ILE A 52 -4.07 -10.88 0.87
C ILE A 52 -5.39 -11.24 0.18
N ILE A 53 -5.82 -10.46 -0.81
CA ILE A 53 -7.07 -10.68 -1.55
C ILE A 53 -7.06 -12.05 -2.25
N GLU A 54 -5.93 -12.43 -2.86
CA GLU A 54 -5.75 -13.75 -3.49
C GLU A 54 -5.76 -14.88 -2.45
N ALA A 55 -5.05 -14.72 -1.33
CA ALA A 55 -5.02 -15.71 -0.25
C ALA A 55 -6.41 -15.94 0.37
N LEU A 56 -7.23 -14.90 0.42
CA LEU A 56 -8.62 -14.98 0.87
C LEU A 56 -9.57 -15.55 -0.18
N GLY A 57 -9.13 -15.75 -1.43
CA GLY A 57 -9.99 -16.18 -2.54
C GLY A 57 -11.07 -15.17 -2.90
N LYS A 58 -10.86 -13.89 -2.62
CA LYS A 58 -11.90 -12.84 -2.71
C LYS A 58 -11.78 -11.92 -3.92
N ARG A 59 -10.91 -12.25 -4.86
CA ARG A 59 -10.67 -11.41 -6.04
C ARG A 59 -11.94 -11.16 -6.86
N GLN A 60 -12.72 -12.20 -7.15
CA GLN A 60 -13.93 -12.06 -7.95
C GLN A 60 -15.01 -11.27 -7.20
N GLU A 61 -15.20 -11.54 -5.90
CA GLU A 61 -16.14 -10.81 -5.07
C GLU A 61 -15.82 -9.30 -5.02
N MET A 62 -14.53 -8.96 -4.92
CA MET A 62 -14.08 -7.57 -4.96
C MET A 62 -14.39 -6.92 -6.31
N ILE A 63 -14.09 -7.59 -7.44
CA ILE A 63 -14.38 -7.09 -8.79
C ILE A 63 -15.87 -6.86 -8.97
N ASP A 64 -16.70 -7.80 -8.57
CA ASP A 64 -18.16 -7.72 -8.67
C ASP A 64 -18.73 -6.57 -7.83
N PHE A 65 -18.22 -6.41 -6.61
CA PHE A 65 -18.62 -5.31 -5.72
C PHE A 65 -18.22 -3.93 -6.29
N LEU A 66 -16.98 -3.79 -6.75
CA LEU A 66 -16.48 -2.54 -7.31
C LEU A 66 -17.05 -2.25 -8.70
N GLY A 67 -17.46 -3.29 -9.43
CA GLY A 67 -17.92 -3.21 -10.82
C GLY A 67 -16.82 -2.70 -11.77
N VAL A 68 -15.56 -2.89 -11.41
CA VAL A 68 -14.39 -2.47 -12.19
C VAL A 68 -13.46 -3.66 -12.37
N LYS A 69 -13.16 -3.99 -13.62
CA LYS A 69 -12.33 -5.17 -13.94
C LYS A 69 -10.90 -5.07 -13.41
N HIS A 70 -10.36 -3.86 -13.39
CA HIS A 70 -9.00 -3.57 -12.92
C HIS A 70 -9.03 -2.45 -11.87
N PRO A 71 -9.42 -2.76 -10.62
CA PRO A 71 -9.50 -1.77 -9.56
C PRO A 71 -8.10 -1.25 -9.20
N GLY A 72 -8.00 0.06 -8.96
CA GLY A 72 -6.80 0.69 -8.46
C GLY A 72 -6.52 0.38 -6.99
N LEU A 73 -5.36 0.81 -6.49
CA LEU A 73 -4.96 0.59 -5.09
C LEU A 73 -6.00 1.16 -4.11
N GLN A 74 -6.49 2.38 -4.37
CA GLN A 74 -7.46 3.04 -3.49
C GLN A 74 -8.79 2.28 -3.44
N ASP A 75 -9.27 1.79 -4.58
CA ASP A 75 -10.52 1.00 -4.65
C ASP A 75 -10.39 -0.32 -3.90
N LYS A 76 -9.28 -1.02 -4.09
CA LYS A 76 -8.98 -2.28 -3.38
C LYS A 76 -8.93 -2.08 -1.88
N LEU A 77 -8.25 -1.01 -1.43
CA LEU A 77 -8.12 -0.69 -0.02
C LEU A 77 -9.48 -0.29 0.59
N ALA A 78 -10.30 0.47 -0.16
CA ALA A 78 -11.66 0.83 0.26
C ALA A 78 -12.55 -0.41 0.41
N TRP A 79 -12.49 -1.34 -0.55
CA TRP A 79 -13.18 -2.61 -0.46
C TRP A 79 -12.72 -3.41 0.76
N PHE A 80 -11.40 -3.55 0.96
CA PHE A 80 -10.83 -4.28 2.09
C PHE A 80 -11.24 -3.67 3.43
N TYR A 81 -11.17 -2.35 3.56
CA TYR A 81 -11.60 -1.64 4.76
C TYR A 81 -13.05 -1.95 5.09
N ASN A 82 -13.93 -1.88 4.11
CA ASN A 82 -15.36 -2.11 4.31
C ASN A 82 -15.65 -3.53 4.81
N PHE A 83 -15.03 -4.54 4.23
CA PHE A 83 -15.34 -5.94 4.53
C PHE A 83 -14.59 -6.49 5.74
N TYR A 84 -13.38 -6.02 6.02
CA TYR A 84 -12.50 -6.60 7.02
C TYR A 84 -12.21 -5.71 8.21
N ILE A 85 -12.37 -4.41 8.09
CA ILE A 85 -12.08 -3.47 9.18
C ILE A 85 -13.38 -2.92 9.76
N ALA A 86 -14.22 -2.31 8.95
CA ALA A 86 -15.48 -1.70 9.40
C ALA A 86 -16.59 -2.72 9.68
N GLN A 87 -16.43 -3.96 9.19
CA GLN A 87 -17.44 -5.02 9.24
C GLN A 87 -18.85 -4.52 8.79
N SER A 88 -18.87 -3.49 7.96
CA SER A 88 -20.10 -2.87 7.46
C SER A 88 -20.43 -3.45 6.09
N LYS A 89 -21.63 -3.97 5.96
CA LYS A 89 -22.17 -4.36 4.65
C LYS A 89 -22.69 -3.10 3.97
N LEU A 90 -21.87 -2.43 3.19
CA LEU A 90 -22.34 -1.37 2.30
C LEU A 90 -23.26 -1.97 1.23
N ASN A 91 -24.54 -1.67 1.31
CA ASN A 91 -25.54 -2.20 0.38
C ASN A 91 -25.54 -1.47 -0.98
N SER A 92 -24.81 -0.37 -1.13
CA SER A 92 -24.73 0.33 -2.41
C SER A 92 -23.41 1.05 -2.64
N LYS A 93 -22.96 0.97 -3.90
CA LYS A 93 -21.71 1.57 -4.40
C LYS A 93 -21.70 3.11 -4.35
N LYS A 94 -22.86 3.76 -4.29
CA LYS A 94 -22.97 5.22 -4.48
C LYS A 94 -22.96 6.04 -3.18
N GLU A 95 -23.49 5.53 -2.10
CA GLU A 95 -23.65 6.33 -0.87
C GLU A 95 -22.49 6.22 0.12
N GLY A 96 -21.73 5.14 0.06
CA GLY A 96 -20.65 4.84 1.00
C GLY A 96 -19.24 5.34 0.64
N THR A 97 -19.01 5.70 -0.62
CA THR A 97 -17.62 5.87 -1.11
C THR A 97 -16.93 7.08 -0.49
N LYS A 98 -17.60 8.22 -0.37
CA LYS A 98 -17.01 9.43 0.23
C LYS A 98 -16.70 9.28 1.73
N ASP A 99 -17.64 8.71 2.46
CA ASP A 99 -17.48 8.44 3.89
C ASP A 99 -16.40 7.36 4.12
N LEU A 100 -16.35 6.38 3.24
CA LEU A 100 -15.37 5.31 3.26
C LEU A 100 -13.93 5.83 3.07
N TYR A 101 -13.70 6.73 2.13
CA TYR A 101 -12.38 7.34 1.95
C TYR A 101 -11.95 8.20 3.14
N THR A 102 -12.89 8.89 3.77
CA THR A 102 -12.60 9.64 5.01
C THR A 102 -12.17 8.69 6.14
N LYS A 103 -12.87 7.57 6.30
CA LYS A 103 -12.50 6.55 7.30
C LYS A 103 -11.16 5.88 7.00
N LEU A 104 -10.87 5.62 5.72
CA LEU A 104 -9.56 5.10 5.29
C LEU A 104 -8.41 6.00 5.72
N ARG A 105 -8.57 7.31 5.59
CA ARG A 105 -7.54 8.29 5.99
C ARG A 105 -7.25 8.26 7.49
N VAL A 106 -8.27 8.03 8.29
CA VAL A 106 -8.13 7.90 9.74
C VAL A 106 -7.43 6.59 10.11
N GLU A 107 -7.81 5.49 9.47
CA GLU A 107 -7.25 4.17 9.76
C GLU A 107 -5.82 4.00 9.25
N PHE A 108 -5.53 4.59 8.09
CA PHE A 108 -4.24 4.49 7.40
C PHE A 108 -3.63 5.88 7.17
N PRO A 109 -3.16 6.56 8.23
CA PRO A 109 -2.47 7.84 8.07
C PRO A 109 -1.27 7.68 7.12
N GLY A 110 -0.99 8.71 6.34
CA GLY A 110 0.07 8.67 5.33
C GLY A 110 -0.31 7.98 4.01
N PHE A 111 -1.39 7.18 3.97
CA PHE A 111 -1.81 6.52 2.72
C PHE A 111 -2.11 7.52 1.60
N ASP A 112 -2.84 8.58 1.89
CA ASP A 112 -3.18 9.60 0.90
C ASP A 112 -1.95 10.29 0.32
N GLU A 113 -0.95 10.57 1.16
CA GLU A 113 0.29 11.19 0.73
C GLU A 113 1.08 10.23 -0.20
N ILE A 114 1.20 8.96 0.18
CA ILE A 114 1.86 7.93 -0.64
C ILE A 114 1.11 7.74 -1.96
N TYR A 115 -0.22 7.66 -1.91
CA TYR A 115 -1.07 7.44 -3.08
C TYR A 115 -1.03 8.64 -4.04
N LYS A 116 -1.17 9.85 -3.50
CA LYS A 116 -1.08 11.10 -4.28
C LYS A 116 0.29 11.21 -4.94
N PHE A 117 1.36 11.01 -4.18
CA PHE A 117 2.72 11.07 -4.68
C PHE A 117 2.96 10.09 -5.84
N ARG A 118 2.53 8.83 -5.68
CA ARG A 118 2.61 7.81 -6.72
C ARG A 118 1.87 8.24 -8.00
N ASN A 119 0.67 8.79 -7.85
CA ASN A 119 -0.15 9.22 -8.96
C ASN A 119 0.45 10.45 -9.66
N ASP A 120 0.90 11.45 -8.92
CA ASP A 120 1.53 12.66 -9.47
C ASP A 120 2.72 12.28 -10.35
N ILE A 121 3.58 11.38 -9.87
CA ILE A 121 4.72 10.87 -10.66
C ILE A 121 4.26 10.10 -11.88
N SER A 122 3.26 9.23 -11.75
CA SER A 122 2.72 8.44 -12.87
C SER A 122 2.11 9.32 -13.97
N HIS A 123 1.67 10.51 -13.61
CA HIS A 123 1.13 11.52 -14.54
C HIS A 123 2.15 12.60 -14.95
N GLY A 124 3.42 12.45 -14.59
CA GLY A 124 4.50 13.36 -14.98
C GLY A 124 4.56 14.67 -14.16
N ASN A 125 3.79 14.80 -13.09
CA ASN A 125 3.78 15.97 -12.20
C ASN A 125 4.94 15.89 -11.17
N ILE A 126 6.16 15.91 -11.66
CA ILE A 126 7.37 15.70 -10.83
C ILE A 126 7.63 16.88 -9.88
N ASP A 127 7.22 18.09 -10.25
CA ASP A 127 7.52 19.31 -9.48
C ASP A 127 6.80 19.39 -8.12
N SER A 128 5.67 18.71 -7.97
CA SER A 128 4.94 18.64 -6.69
C SER A 128 5.47 17.55 -5.76
N ALA A 129 6.40 16.74 -6.24
CA ALA A 129 6.79 15.49 -5.65
C ALA A 129 8.14 15.54 -4.90
N ILE A 130 8.68 16.74 -4.63
CA ILE A 130 9.95 16.87 -3.89
C ILE A 130 9.68 16.63 -2.41
N ALA A 131 9.59 15.35 -2.06
CA ALA A 131 9.59 14.94 -0.67
C ALA A 131 10.98 15.19 -0.07
N ASN A 132 11.03 15.83 1.08
CA ASN A 132 12.27 15.86 1.83
C ASN A 132 12.56 14.48 2.45
N LEU A 133 13.81 14.25 2.83
CA LEU A 133 14.24 12.94 3.34
C LEU A 133 13.43 12.48 4.57
N ALA A 134 13.08 13.40 5.47
CA ALA A 134 12.31 13.08 6.67
C ALA A 134 10.89 12.58 6.33
N ASP A 135 10.23 13.21 5.34
CA ASP A 135 8.93 12.76 4.86
C ASP A 135 9.02 11.38 4.21
N VAL A 136 10.07 11.13 3.43
CA VAL A 136 10.29 9.81 2.81
C VAL A 136 10.47 8.72 3.88
N GLN A 137 11.27 8.98 4.91
CA GLN A 137 11.46 8.06 6.02
C GLN A 137 10.14 7.78 6.74
N ARG A 138 9.38 8.83 7.06
CA ARG A 138 8.07 8.74 7.70
C ARG A 138 7.09 7.93 6.84
N LEU A 139 6.90 8.30 5.57
CA LEU A 139 5.94 7.65 4.68
C LEU A 139 6.30 6.20 4.37
N ARG A 140 7.58 5.87 4.29
CA ARG A 140 8.02 4.49 4.16
C ARG A 140 7.68 3.66 5.41
N THR A 141 7.84 4.23 6.60
CA THR A 141 7.42 3.60 7.85
C THR A 141 5.90 3.42 7.88
N GLU A 142 5.14 4.43 7.45
CA GLU A 142 3.69 4.31 7.33
C GLU A 142 3.27 3.22 6.34
N ALA A 143 3.95 3.07 5.22
CA ALA A 143 3.67 1.98 4.28
C ALA A 143 3.82 0.59 4.92
N LYS A 144 4.85 0.40 5.77
CA LYS A 144 5.02 -0.84 6.55
C LYS A 144 3.87 -1.03 7.54
N ASN A 145 3.53 0.00 8.30
CA ASN A 145 2.43 -0.04 9.26
C ASN A 145 1.08 -0.36 8.60
N ILE A 146 0.83 0.20 7.42
CA ILE A 146 -0.37 -0.10 6.62
C ILE A 146 -0.42 -1.60 6.28
N VAL A 147 0.66 -2.14 5.75
CA VAL A 147 0.75 -3.56 5.38
C VAL A 147 0.55 -4.47 6.60
N ASP A 148 1.19 -4.16 7.72
CA ASP A 148 1.02 -4.94 8.96
C ASP A 148 -0.42 -4.93 9.46
N LYS A 149 -1.10 -3.78 9.40
CA LYS A 149 -2.52 -3.68 9.73
C LYS A 149 -3.40 -4.49 8.77
N LEU A 150 -3.13 -4.45 7.46
CA LEU A 150 -3.88 -5.23 6.48
C LEU A 150 -3.83 -6.74 6.78
N PHE A 151 -2.64 -7.28 7.05
CA PHE A 151 -2.49 -8.68 7.43
C PHE A 151 -3.23 -8.99 8.73
N LYS A 152 -3.01 -8.17 9.77
CA LYS A 152 -3.67 -8.34 11.06
C LYS A 152 -5.19 -8.40 10.95
N PHE A 153 -5.80 -7.48 10.21
CA PHE A 153 -7.25 -7.47 10.03
C PHE A 153 -7.76 -8.67 9.23
N ALA A 154 -7.06 -9.06 8.19
CA ALA A 154 -7.41 -10.24 7.40
C ALA A 154 -7.31 -11.53 8.23
N GLU A 155 -6.25 -11.71 9.00
CA GLU A 155 -6.05 -12.84 9.91
C GLU A 155 -7.11 -12.89 11.02
N GLN A 156 -7.45 -11.73 11.61
CA GLN A 156 -8.50 -11.65 12.62
C GLN A 156 -9.88 -12.00 12.07
N ALA A 157 -10.20 -11.53 10.86
CA ALA A 157 -11.50 -11.77 10.24
C ALA A 157 -11.70 -13.23 9.79
N THR A 158 -10.62 -13.93 9.43
CA THR A 158 -10.68 -15.31 8.91
C THR A 158 -10.31 -16.36 9.95
N GLY A 159 -9.65 -15.97 11.02
CA GLY A 159 -9.08 -16.90 12.00
C GLY A 159 -7.91 -17.73 11.45
N GLN A 160 -7.36 -17.36 10.29
CA GLN A 160 -6.29 -18.07 9.61
C GLN A 160 -5.07 -17.17 9.41
N ALA A 161 -3.88 -17.74 9.62
CA ALA A 161 -2.65 -17.05 9.29
C ALA A 161 -2.51 -16.90 7.78
N ILE A 162 -2.23 -15.71 7.31
CA ILE A 162 -1.97 -15.43 5.90
C ILE A 162 -0.45 -15.45 5.68
N PRO A 163 0.07 -16.27 4.77
CA PRO A 163 1.51 -16.32 4.51
C PRO A 163 2.06 -14.94 4.15
N ARG A 164 3.07 -14.50 4.88
CA ARG A 164 3.79 -13.25 4.61
C ARG A 164 5.14 -13.57 3.97
N THR A 165 5.59 -12.75 3.05
CA THR A 165 6.97 -12.78 2.58
C THR A 165 7.85 -12.03 3.57
N THR A 166 8.19 -12.66 4.69
CA THR A 166 8.90 -12.00 5.83
C THR A 166 10.40 -11.92 5.64
N THR A 167 11.01 -12.78 4.83
CA THR A 167 12.46 -12.99 4.77
C THR A 167 13.29 -11.76 4.41
N TYR A 168 12.70 -10.74 3.79
CA TYR A 168 13.38 -9.48 3.47
C TYR A 168 13.06 -8.35 4.45
N TYR A 169 12.00 -8.51 5.22
CA TYR A 169 11.53 -7.48 6.15
C TYR A 169 12.43 -7.38 7.37
N ASP A 170 12.86 -8.52 7.90
CA ASP A 170 13.66 -8.62 9.12
C ASP A 170 15.14 -8.31 8.88
N ALA A 171 15.61 -8.43 7.63
CA ALA A 171 16.99 -8.11 7.26
C ALA A 171 17.26 -6.61 7.03
N ILE A 172 16.18 -5.78 7.03
CA ILE A 172 16.22 -4.37 6.60
C ILE A 172 15.70 -3.41 7.69
N SER A 173 15.26 -3.95 8.82
CA SER A 173 14.79 -3.15 9.97
C SER A 173 15.92 -2.59 10.84
#